data_f6d165bf372a512baf258d932da3f142
#
_entry.id   f6d165bf372a512baf258d932da3f142
#
_cell.length_a   1.000
_cell.length_b   1.000
_cell.length_c   1.000
_cell.angle_alpha   90.00
_cell.angle_beta   90.00
_cell.angle_gamma   90.00
#
_symmetry.space_group_name_H-M   'P 1'
#
loop_
_entity.id
_entity.type
_entity.pdbx_description
1 polymer ?
#
loop_
_entity_poly.entity_id
_entity_poly.type
_entity_poly.pdbx_seq_one_letter_code
_entity_poly.pdbx_strand_id
1 'polypeptide(L)'
;MTSIRATTAVFAALVLITTSTGTAAASTDPHREAVQRQLTAAVASGAAGVQIRVTRDGRQFTARAGVAKLGSPQSVPLNGRFRVGSITKTFATTVTLQLVGEGRIGLDDPVSRHLPGLLPDGDRITVRNLLQHTSGLHNYTDDIPRDPKEFLPRRFDHHTALGTVRKAAAKPLLFPVGTKSSYSNTNFLVVQLLIEKVTGRSWRAEAHRRILGPLRLTDTEVPGDNPFILGPHARGYLVVEGKPVDVSALNPSMAGAAGEIISTTADLDRFHLALLEGRLLAPAQQAELTRTTAVSPGYGLGYFKMTSSCGITLWGHTGGIPGYLSVMLSSANGSHRLESSLTTGTALDQQVLTKVVDSAVCG
;
A
#
# COMPACT_ATOMS: atom_id res chain seq x y z
N MET A 1 78.72 63.32 22.68
CA MET A 1 77.40 63.01 22.06
C MET A 1 77.24 61.50 22.06
N THR A 2 76.60 60.99 23.12
CA THR A 2 76.46 59.59 23.40
C THR A 2 75.04 59.13 23.13
N SER A 3 74.81 58.30 22.13
CA SER A 3 73.50 57.77 21.75
C SER A 3 73.24 56.46 22.51
N ILE A 4 72.14 56.44 23.29
CA ILE A 4 71.65 55.34 24.04
C ILE A 4 70.66 54.59 23.09
N ARG A 5 70.92 53.32 22.76
CA ARG A 5 69.97 52.42 22.09
C ARG A 5 69.15 51.67 23.14
N ALA A 6 67.86 51.86 23.12
CA ALA A 6 66.88 51.11 23.86
C ALA A 6 66.52 49.79 23.13
N THR A 7 66.68 48.66 23.80
CA THR A 7 66.32 47.35 23.29
C THR A 7 64.94 46.96 23.85
N THR A 8 63.94 46.86 22.98
CA THR A 8 62.59 46.44 23.33
C THR A 8 62.49 44.93 23.23
N ALA A 9 62.28 44.22 24.38
CA ALA A 9 62.00 42.81 24.40
C ALA A 9 60.50 42.57 24.15
N VAL A 10 60.18 41.81 23.09
CA VAL A 10 58.81 41.35 22.77
C VAL A 10 58.59 39.99 23.43
N PHE A 11 57.72 39.89 24.41
CA PHE A 11 57.23 38.64 24.95
C PHE A 11 56.11 38.10 24.07
N ALA A 12 56.36 37.00 23.37
CA ALA A 12 55.32 36.22 22.64
C ALA A 12 54.61 35.29 23.63
N ALA A 13 53.36 35.57 23.93
CA ALA A 13 52.48 34.66 24.67
C ALA A 13 51.93 33.61 23.75
N LEU A 14 52.36 32.33 23.95
CA LEU A 14 51.85 31.18 23.25
C LEU A 14 50.50 30.77 23.87
N VAL A 15 49.36 31.09 23.21
CA VAL A 15 48.03 30.60 23.58
C VAL A 15 47.82 29.21 23.01
N LEU A 16 47.90 28.20 23.87
CA LEU A 16 47.51 26.83 23.55
C LEU A 16 45.98 26.71 23.45
N ILE A 17 45.44 26.72 22.24
CA ILE A 17 44.04 26.40 22.01
C ILE A 17 43.90 24.88 22.02
N THR A 18 43.44 24.31 23.12
CA THR A 18 43.01 22.90 23.17
C THR A 18 41.67 22.77 22.45
N THR A 19 41.66 22.37 21.20
CA THR A 19 40.45 21.94 20.49
C THR A 19 40.01 20.58 21.05
N SER A 20 39.05 20.60 21.96
CA SER A 20 38.33 19.38 22.33
C SER A 20 37.43 18.94 21.15
N THR A 21 37.88 18.01 20.35
CA THR A 21 37.04 17.30 19.40
C THR A 21 36.08 16.40 20.18
N GLY A 22 35.00 16.99 20.65
CA GLY A 22 33.85 16.23 21.13
C GLY A 22 33.25 15.51 19.94
N THR A 23 33.51 14.21 19.82
CA THR A 23 32.72 13.32 18.96
C THR A 23 31.31 13.35 19.52
N ALA A 24 30.44 14.17 18.92
CA ALA A 24 29.00 14.08 19.16
C ALA A 24 28.59 12.67 18.73
N ALA A 25 28.40 11.77 19.70
CA ALA A 25 27.73 10.51 19.45
C ALA A 25 26.39 10.89 18.85
N ALA A 26 26.14 10.51 17.60
CA ALA A 26 24.85 10.67 16.97
C ALA A 26 23.84 9.95 17.88
N SER A 27 22.97 10.70 18.56
CA SER A 27 21.92 10.11 19.38
C SER A 27 21.06 9.30 18.43
N THR A 28 21.16 7.99 18.51
CA THR A 28 20.33 7.08 17.74
C THR A 28 18.92 7.24 18.27
N ASP A 29 17.97 7.49 17.36
CA ASP A 29 16.55 7.60 17.68
C ASP A 29 16.04 6.23 18.16
N PRO A 30 15.66 6.04 19.44
CA PRO A 30 15.23 4.74 19.97
C PRO A 30 14.07 4.13 19.19
N HIS A 31 13.18 4.96 18.67
CA HIS A 31 12.07 4.52 17.82
C HIS A 31 12.57 3.92 16.50
N ARG A 32 13.48 4.60 15.83
CA ARG A 32 14.10 4.08 14.59
C ARG A 32 14.82 2.76 14.83
N GLU A 33 15.50 2.62 15.97
CA GLU A 33 16.15 1.35 16.34
C GLU A 33 15.14 0.23 16.60
N ALA A 34 14.03 0.53 17.28
CA ALA A 34 12.95 -0.43 17.51
C ALA A 34 12.38 -0.94 16.19
N VAL A 35 12.06 -0.03 15.25
CA VAL A 35 11.62 -0.38 13.90
C VAL A 35 12.68 -1.24 13.20
N GLN A 36 13.96 -0.84 13.21
CA GLN A 36 15.03 -1.59 12.56
C GLN A 36 15.17 -3.01 13.12
N ARG A 37 15.04 -3.20 14.43
CA ARG A 37 15.02 -4.54 15.05
C ARG A 37 13.89 -5.41 14.52
N GLN A 38 12.69 -4.85 14.37
CA GLN A 38 11.53 -5.59 13.83
C GLN A 38 11.70 -5.94 12.35
N LEU A 39 12.30 -5.05 11.54
CA LEU A 39 12.60 -5.38 10.15
C LEU A 39 13.61 -6.52 10.05
N THR A 40 14.63 -6.53 10.92
CA THR A 40 15.62 -7.61 10.99
C THR A 40 14.95 -8.93 11.43
N ALA A 41 14.05 -8.88 12.41
CA ALA A 41 13.27 -10.03 12.85
C ALA A 41 12.33 -10.57 11.72
N ALA A 42 11.76 -9.68 10.91
CA ALA A 42 10.96 -10.08 9.76
C ALA A 42 11.77 -10.88 8.73
N VAL A 43 13.02 -10.47 8.48
CA VAL A 43 13.94 -11.22 7.60
C VAL A 43 14.28 -12.57 8.22
N ALA A 44 14.57 -12.62 9.51
CA ALA A 44 14.83 -13.88 10.23
C ALA A 44 13.61 -14.82 10.22
N SER A 45 12.40 -14.29 10.10
CA SER A 45 11.13 -15.06 10.01
C SER A 45 10.76 -15.45 8.57
N GLY A 46 11.62 -15.23 7.58
CA GLY A 46 11.40 -15.72 6.22
C GLY A 46 11.11 -14.65 5.15
N ALA A 47 11.13 -13.35 5.49
CA ALA A 47 11.12 -12.32 4.47
C ALA A 47 12.46 -12.28 3.70
N ALA A 48 12.40 -12.11 2.37
CA ALA A 48 13.61 -11.87 1.59
C ALA A 48 14.13 -10.44 1.81
N GLY A 49 13.21 -9.49 1.86
CA GLY A 49 13.52 -8.08 2.08
C GLY A 49 12.32 -7.28 2.55
N VAL A 50 12.60 -6.22 3.28
CA VAL A 50 11.61 -5.28 3.81
C VAL A 50 12.09 -3.86 3.61
N GLN A 51 11.18 -2.96 3.23
CA GLN A 51 11.38 -1.52 3.26
C GLN A 51 10.19 -0.85 3.94
N ILE A 52 10.45 0.20 4.68
CA ILE A 52 9.43 0.97 5.38
C ILE A 52 9.73 2.46 5.35
N ARG A 53 8.68 3.26 5.28
CA ARG A 53 8.65 4.69 5.57
C ARG A 53 7.76 4.90 6.77
N VAL A 54 8.24 5.63 7.76
CA VAL A 54 7.51 5.95 8.99
C VAL A 54 7.48 7.45 9.15
N THR A 55 6.31 8.00 9.44
CA THR A 55 6.12 9.37 9.88
C THR A 55 5.47 9.34 11.26
N ARG A 56 6.07 10.04 12.23
CA ARG A 56 5.52 10.22 13.57
C ARG A 56 5.74 11.66 14.02
N ASP A 57 4.64 12.35 14.34
CA ASP A 57 4.64 13.74 14.84
C ASP A 57 5.51 14.69 13.99
N GLY A 58 5.37 14.60 12.67
CA GLY A 58 6.10 15.40 11.68
C GLY A 58 7.54 14.94 11.40
N ARG A 59 8.08 14.01 12.16
CA ARG A 59 9.38 13.39 11.86
C ARG A 59 9.21 12.20 10.95
N GLN A 60 10.06 12.11 9.92
CA GLN A 60 10.00 11.01 8.96
C GLN A 60 11.35 10.34 8.82
N PHE A 61 11.34 9.00 8.71
CA PHE A 61 12.52 8.22 8.35
C PHE A 61 12.15 7.03 7.47
N THR A 62 13.15 6.46 6.82
CA THR A 62 13.06 5.19 6.10
C THR A 62 14.02 4.18 6.69
N ALA A 63 13.63 2.91 6.66
CA ALA A 63 14.47 1.81 7.09
C ALA A 63 14.28 0.60 6.15
N ARG A 64 15.23 -0.33 6.18
CA ARG A 64 15.19 -1.56 5.38
C ARG A 64 15.94 -2.68 6.07
N ALA A 65 15.61 -3.92 5.72
CA ALA A 65 16.37 -5.11 6.09
C ALA A 65 16.30 -6.14 4.96
N GLY A 66 17.21 -7.09 4.97
CA GLY A 66 17.30 -8.14 3.96
C GLY A 66 17.86 -7.68 2.62
N VAL A 67 17.58 -8.46 1.57
CA VAL A 67 18.20 -8.33 0.26
C VAL A 67 17.17 -8.06 -0.84
N ALA A 68 17.61 -7.38 -1.90
CA ALA A 68 16.78 -7.13 -3.07
C ALA A 68 16.50 -8.42 -3.87
N LYS A 69 17.43 -9.37 -3.81
CA LYS A 69 17.34 -10.67 -4.48
C LYS A 69 18.01 -11.73 -3.63
N LEU A 70 17.34 -12.85 -3.40
CA LEU A 70 17.95 -13.98 -2.69
C LEU A 70 19.21 -14.47 -3.43
N GLY A 71 20.25 -14.77 -2.65
CA GLY A 71 21.57 -15.13 -3.19
C GLY A 71 22.42 -13.96 -3.68
N SER A 72 21.97 -12.70 -3.48
CA SER A 72 22.73 -11.48 -3.81
C SER A 72 22.98 -10.67 -2.54
N PRO A 73 24.15 -9.99 -2.38
CA PRO A 73 24.40 -9.11 -1.24
C PRO A 73 23.69 -7.75 -1.36
N GLN A 74 23.05 -7.48 -2.49
CA GLN A 74 22.39 -6.19 -2.74
C GLN A 74 21.25 -5.95 -1.77
N SER A 75 21.33 -4.90 -0.98
CA SER A 75 20.27 -4.49 -0.06
C SER A 75 18.99 -4.07 -0.79
N VAL A 76 17.84 -4.21 -0.13
CA VAL A 76 16.55 -3.67 -0.60
C VAL A 76 16.69 -2.18 -0.91
N PRO A 77 16.20 -1.66 -2.06
CA PRO A 77 16.15 -0.23 -2.31
C PRO A 77 15.26 0.48 -1.28
N LEU A 78 15.71 1.61 -0.69
CA LEU A 78 14.95 2.34 0.35
C LEU A 78 13.63 2.94 -0.16
N ASN A 79 13.50 3.16 -1.45
CA ASN A 79 12.27 3.62 -2.11
C ASN A 79 12.07 2.81 -3.40
N GLY A 80 12.31 1.49 -3.32
CA GLY A 80 12.09 0.58 -4.43
C GLY A 80 10.61 0.45 -4.76
N ARG A 81 10.31 0.18 -6.03
CA ARG A 81 8.95 -0.12 -6.48
C ARG A 81 8.52 -1.51 -6.02
N PHE A 82 7.24 -1.67 -5.74
CA PHE A 82 6.65 -2.95 -5.36
C PHE A 82 5.19 -3.04 -5.76
N ARG A 83 4.68 -4.25 -5.87
CA ARG A 83 3.25 -4.49 -6.08
C ARG A 83 2.52 -4.20 -4.78
N VAL A 84 1.58 -3.26 -4.82
CA VAL A 84 0.87 -2.81 -3.63
C VAL A 84 -0.33 -3.70 -3.27
N GLY A 85 -0.71 -4.63 -4.16
CA GLY A 85 -1.86 -5.49 -3.92
C GLY A 85 -3.12 -4.69 -3.60
N SER A 86 -3.85 -5.11 -2.60
CA SER A 86 -5.16 -4.53 -2.26
C SER A 86 -5.17 -3.07 -1.82
N ILE A 87 -4.01 -2.43 -1.59
CA ILE A 87 -3.95 -0.95 -1.46
C ILE A 87 -4.51 -0.27 -2.72
N THR A 88 -4.47 -0.92 -3.88
CA THR A 88 -5.13 -0.51 -5.13
C THR A 88 -6.61 -0.13 -4.91
N LYS A 89 -7.30 -0.83 -4.00
CA LYS A 89 -8.71 -0.59 -3.70
C LYS A 89 -8.97 0.82 -3.18
N THR A 90 -8.05 1.37 -2.39
CA THR A 90 -8.18 2.75 -1.90
C THR A 90 -8.09 3.76 -3.05
N PHE A 91 -7.23 3.51 -4.06
CA PHE A 91 -7.19 4.33 -5.27
C PHE A 91 -8.50 4.22 -6.08
N ALA A 92 -9.00 3.00 -6.30
CA ALA A 92 -10.26 2.80 -7.03
C ALA A 92 -11.46 3.43 -6.29
N THR A 93 -11.51 3.32 -4.97
CA THR A 93 -12.52 4.00 -4.14
C THR A 93 -12.43 5.51 -4.26
N THR A 94 -11.21 6.07 -4.22
CA THR A 94 -11.00 7.53 -4.38
C THR A 94 -11.55 8.01 -5.73
N VAL A 95 -11.24 7.31 -6.82
CA VAL A 95 -11.82 7.61 -8.15
C VAL A 95 -13.35 7.54 -8.13
N THR A 96 -13.90 6.47 -7.52
CA THR A 96 -15.37 6.28 -7.43
C THR A 96 -16.01 7.40 -6.62
N LEU A 97 -15.45 7.78 -5.48
CA LEU A 97 -15.98 8.87 -4.65
C LEU A 97 -15.87 10.24 -5.34
N GLN A 98 -14.84 10.48 -6.15
CA GLN A 98 -14.81 11.68 -7.01
C GLN A 98 -15.96 11.69 -8.03
N LEU A 99 -16.25 10.54 -8.66
CA LEU A 99 -17.38 10.41 -9.57
C LEU A 99 -18.74 10.60 -8.85
N VAL A 100 -18.83 10.19 -7.58
CA VAL A 100 -19.98 10.48 -6.72
C VAL A 100 -20.11 11.98 -6.46
N GLY A 101 -19.01 12.66 -6.13
CA GLY A 101 -19.00 14.11 -5.95
C GLY A 101 -19.35 14.89 -7.23
N GLU A 102 -19.05 14.34 -8.39
CA GLU A 102 -19.43 14.86 -9.71
C GLU A 102 -20.90 14.56 -10.09
N GLY A 103 -21.64 13.81 -9.27
CA GLY A 103 -23.03 13.40 -9.55
C GLY A 103 -23.17 12.40 -10.70
N ARG A 104 -22.08 11.73 -11.10
CA ARG A 104 -22.07 10.77 -12.21
C ARG A 104 -22.49 9.36 -11.81
N ILE A 105 -22.36 9.03 -10.55
CA ILE A 105 -22.78 7.78 -9.93
C ILE A 105 -23.17 8.04 -8.48
N GLY A 106 -24.21 7.38 -7.96
CA GLY A 106 -24.57 7.43 -6.55
C GLY A 106 -23.99 6.26 -5.78
N LEU A 107 -23.62 6.47 -4.50
CA LEU A 107 -23.21 5.36 -3.65
C LEU A 107 -24.30 4.30 -3.47
N ASP A 108 -25.55 4.74 -3.43
CA ASP A 108 -26.73 3.89 -3.25
C ASP A 108 -27.43 3.56 -4.57
N ASP A 109 -26.81 3.91 -5.72
CA ASP A 109 -27.26 3.43 -7.03
C ASP A 109 -27.11 1.92 -7.11
N PRO A 110 -28.14 1.19 -7.60
CA PRO A 110 -27.99 -0.22 -7.93
C PRO A 110 -27.02 -0.40 -9.09
N VAL A 111 -26.18 -1.44 -9.03
CA VAL A 111 -25.19 -1.74 -10.07
C VAL A 111 -25.84 -1.92 -11.44
N SER A 112 -27.05 -2.52 -11.49
CA SER A 112 -27.81 -2.73 -12.73
C SER A 112 -28.15 -1.46 -13.48
N ARG A 113 -28.24 -0.31 -12.80
CA ARG A 113 -28.46 1.00 -13.44
C ARG A 113 -27.36 1.34 -14.46
N HIS A 114 -26.13 0.95 -14.18
CA HIS A 114 -24.95 1.23 -15.01
C HIS A 114 -24.48 0.02 -15.80
N LEU A 115 -24.63 -1.18 -15.23
CA LEU A 115 -24.17 -2.47 -15.76
C LEU A 115 -25.33 -3.49 -15.75
N PRO A 116 -26.37 -3.28 -16.58
CA PRO A 116 -27.55 -4.15 -16.60
C PRO A 116 -27.18 -5.58 -16.96
N GLY A 117 -27.76 -6.55 -16.25
CA GLY A 117 -27.57 -7.99 -16.51
C GLY A 117 -26.20 -8.55 -16.17
N LEU A 118 -25.29 -7.77 -15.56
CA LEU A 118 -23.95 -8.24 -15.21
C LEU A 118 -23.92 -9.13 -13.96
N LEU A 119 -24.70 -8.78 -12.94
CA LEU A 119 -24.67 -9.44 -11.63
C LEU A 119 -26.02 -10.08 -11.29
N PRO A 120 -26.03 -11.24 -10.58
CA PRO A 120 -27.21 -11.70 -9.89
C PRO A 120 -27.62 -10.62 -8.86
N ASP A 121 -28.91 -10.40 -8.67
CA ASP A 121 -29.41 -9.35 -7.77
C ASP A 121 -28.79 -7.95 -7.99
N GLY A 122 -28.38 -7.63 -9.23
CA GLY A 122 -27.77 -6.34 -9.58
C GLY A 122 -28.65 -5.13 -9.25
N ASP A 123 -29.95 -5.31 -9.16
CA ASP A 123 -30.93 -4.29 -8.73
C ASP A 123 -30.89 -4.03 -7.23
N ARG A 124 -30.31 -4.92 -6.44
CA ARG A 124 -30.20 -4.83 -4.98
C ARG A 124 -28.77 -4.51 -4.53
N ILE A 125 -27.75 -4.92 -5.31
CA ILE A 125 -26.36 -4.62 -5.01
C ILE A 125 -26.08 -3.17 -5.40
N THR A 126 -25.71 -2.34 -4.41
CA THR A 126 -25.35 -0.94 -4.63
C THR A 126 -23.84 -0.76 -4.79
N VAL A 127 -23.41 0.40 -5.30
CA VAL A 127 -21.99 0.80 -5.34
C VAL A 127 -21.38 0.75 -3.93
N ARG A 128 -22.11 1.19 -2.91
CA ARG A 128 -21.73 1.12 -1.50
C ARG A 128 -21.45 -0.33 -1.07
N ASN A 129 -22.33 -1.27 -1.41
CA ASN A 129 -22.15 -2.68 -1.07
C ASN A 129 -20.86 -3.26 -1.66
N LEU A 130 -20.48 -2.85 -2.88
CA LEU A 130 -19.20 -3.25 -3.49
C LEU A 130 -18.02 -2.70 -2.69
N LEU A 131 -17.99 -1.39 -2.45
CA LEU A 131 -16.88 -0.72 -1.77
C LEU A 131 -16.71 -1.16 -0.32
N GLN A 132 -17.78 -1.64 0.34
CA GLN A 132 -17.82 -2.05 1.75
C GLN A 132 -17.81 -3.57 1.94
N HIS A 133 -17.71 -4.36 0.85
CA HIS A 133 -17.71 -5.82 0.89
C HIS A 133 -18.98 -6.44 1.51
N THR A 134 -20.15 -5.83 1.27
CA THR A 134 -21.45 -6.31 1.75
C THR A 134 -22.36 -6.80 0.62
N SER A 135 -21.81 -7.02 -0.58
CA SER A 135 -22.55 -7.45 -1.77
C SER A 135 -22.97 -8.93 -1.75
N GLY A 136 -22.24 -9.78 -1.04
CA GLY A 136 -22.40 -11.24 -1.08
C GLY A 136 -21.75 -11.90 -2.31
N LEU A 137 -21.12 -11.17 -3.22
CA LEU A 137 -20.49 -11.74 -4.41
C LEU A 137 -19.36 -12.70 -4.06
N HIS A 138 -19.33 -13.85 -4.72
CA HIS A 138 -18.24 -14.80 -4.65
C HIS A 138 -16.89 -14.12 -4.93
N ASN A 139 -15.86 -14.45 -4.16
CA ASN A 139 -14.52 -13.91 -4.35
C ASN A 139 -13.77 -14.73 -5.41
N TYR A 140 -13.54 -14.16 -6.59
CA TYR A 140 -12.89 -14.89 -7.70
C TYR A 140 -11.49 -15.42 -7.34
N THR A 141 -10.80 -14.80 -6.36
CA THR A 141 -9.47 -15.28 -5.96
C THR A 141 -9.50 -16.61 -5.23
N ASP A 142 -10.68 -17.06 -4.76
CA ASP A 142 -10.85 -18.39 -4.17
C ASP A 142 -10.83 -19.51 -5.24
N ASP A 143 -10.96 -19.13 -6.51
CA ASP A 143 -10.88 -20.02 -7.67
C ASP A 143 -9.46 -20.07 -8.27
N ILE A 144 -8.54 -19.24 -7.79
CA ILE A 144 -7.12 -19.26 -8.20
C ILE A 144 -6.44 -20.41 -7.47
N PRO A 145 -5.68 -21.25 -8.16
CA PRO A 145 -4.93 -22.32 -7.52
C PRO A 145 -4.04 -21.80 -6.39
N ARG A 146 -4.18 -22.41 -5.22
CA ARG A 146 -3.35 -22.09 -4.04
C ARG A 146 -2.00 -22.78 -4.08
N ASP A 147 -1.92 -23.93 -4.78
CA ASP A 147 -0.63 -24.59 -5.02
C ASP A 147 0.20 -23.76 -6.00
N PRO A 148 1.39 -23.30 -5.58
CA PRO A 148 2.28 -22.55 -6.47
C PRO A 148 2.63 -23.29 -7.76
N LYS A 149 2.65 -24.63 -7.77
CA LYS A 149 2.92 -25.44 -8.97
C LYS A 149 1.84 -25.26 -10.04
N GLU A 150 0.59 -25.12 -9.63
CA GLU A 150 -0.55 -24.89 -10.53
C GLU A 150 -0.66 -23.40 -10.93
N PHE A 151 -0.30 -22.48 -10.03
CA PHE A 151 -0.33 -21.03 -10.26
C PHE A 151 0.78 -20.58 -11.23
N LEU A 152 2.02 -21.03 -11.02
CA LEU A 152 3.19 -20.52 -11.75
C LEU A 152 3.11 -20.61 -13.26
N PRO A 153 2.62 -21.71 -13.87
CA PRO A 153 2.46 -21.80 -15.33
C PRO A 153 1.48 -20.75 -15.88
N ARG A 154 0.50 -20.33 -15.07
CA ARG A 154 -0.60 -19.43 -15.46
C ARG A 154 -0.37 -17.98 -15.05
N ARG A 155 0.75 -17.65 -14.37
CA ARG A 155 0.99 -16.31 -13.83
C ARG A 155 1.08 -15.21 -14.89
N PHE A 156 1.19 -15.56 -16.16
CA PHE A 156 1.22 -14.63 -17.29
C PHE A 156 -0.09 -14.59 -18.09
N ASP A 157 -1.09 -15.38 -17.70
CA ASP A 157 -2.38 -15.39 -18.39
C ASP A 157 -3.02 -14.01 -18.34
N HIS A 158 -3.63 -13.61 -19.46
CA HIS A 158 -4.41 -12.39 -19.54
C HIS A 158 -5.82 -12.61 -18.98
N HIS A 159 -6.28 -11.67 -18.16
CA HIS A 159 -7.62 -11.67 -17.57
C HIS A 159 -8.35 -10.35 -17.87
N THR A 160 -9.58 -10.44 -18.36
CA THR A 160 -10.45 -9.26 -18.45
C THR A 160 -11.31 -9.13 -17.19
N ALA A 161 -11.48 -7.92 -16.68
CA ALA A 161 -12.37 -7.70 -15.55
C ALA A 161 -13.78 -8.24 -15.81
N LEU A 162 -14.33 -8.03 -17.02
CA LEU A 162 -15.64 -8.53 -17.42
C LEU A 162 -15.71 -10.07 -17.41
N GLY A 163 -14.71 -10.74 -17.99
CA GLY A 163 -14.66 -12.21 -18.01
C GLY A 163 -14.57 -12.81 -16.62
N THR A 164 -13.74 -12.21 -15.74
CA THR A 164 -13.58 -12.66 -14.35
C THR A 164 -14.85 -12.41 -13.54
N VAL A 165 -15.48 -11.24 -13.67
CA VAL A 165 -16.74 -10.92 -12.99
C VAL A 165 -17.85 -11.87 -13.43
N ARG A 166 -18.00 -12.15 -14.73
CA ARG A 166 -19.03 -13.10 -15.23
C ARG A 166 -18.87 -14.50 -14.64
N LYS A 167 -17.63 -15.00 -14.53
CA LYS A 167 -17.37 -16.30 -13.89
C LYS A 167 -17.76 -16.32 -12.42
N ALA A 168 -17.41 -15.27 -11.68
CA ALA A 168 -17.76 -15.15 -10.27
C ALA A 168 -19.28 -14.95 -10.07
N ALA A 169 -19.93 -14.15 -10.92
CA ALA A 169 -21.35 -13.85 -10.89
C ALA A 169 -22.24 -15.05 -11.32
N ALA A 170 -21.67 -16.06 -11.98
CA ALA A 170 -22.39 -17.31 -12.25
C ALA A 170 -22.59 -18.17 -10.99
N LYS A 171 -21.90 -17.85 -9.88
CA LYS A 171 -22.08 -18.52 -8.59
C LYS A 171 -23.11 -17.78 -7.75
N PRO A 172 -23.83 -18.48 -6.85
CA PRO A 172 -24.81 -17.84 -5.98
C PRO A 172 -24.14 -16.85 -5.04
N LEU A 173 -24.91 -15.86 -4.57
CA LEU A 173 -24.45 -14.98 -3.50
C LEU A 173 -24.19 -15.79 -2.23
N LEU A 174 -23.10 -15.46 -1.52
CA LEU A 174 -22.73 -16.12 -0.25
C LEU A 174 -23.71 -15.81 0.88
N PHE A 175 -24.42 -14.68 0.79
CA PHE A 175 -25.43 -14.21 1.73
C PHE A 175 -26.30 -13.13 1.07
N PRO A 176 -27.50 -12.84 1.59
CA PRO A 176 -28.35 -11.77 1.09
C PRO A 176 -27.63 -10.41 1.17
N VAL A 177 -27.80 -9.59 0.13
CA VAL A 177 -27.13 -8.27 0.02
C VAL A 177 -27.33 -7.42 1.29
N GLY A 178 -26.24 -6.87 1.81
CA GLY A 178 -26.25 -5.96 2.95
C GLY A 178 -26.38 -6.62 4.33
N THR A 179 -26.53 -7.97 4.41
CA THR A 179 -26.76 -8.65 5.70
C THR A 179 -25.49 -9.06 6.43
N LYS A 180 -24.38 -9.20 5.70
CA LYS A 180 -23.06 -9.58 6.23
C LYS A 180 -21.97 -8.87 5.47
N SER A 181 -20.74 -8.89 6.00
CA SER A 181 -19.54 -8.46 5.30
C SER A 181 -18.63 -9.66 5.04
N SER A 182 -18.20 -9.83 3.80
CA SER A 182 -17.18 -10.80 3.40
C SER A 182 -16.33 -10.21 2.28
N TYR A 183 -15.02 -10.16 2.52
CA TYR A 183 -14.06 -9.60 1.57
C TYR A 183 -14.11 -10.33 0.24
N SER A 184 -14.35 -9.59 -0.84
CA SER A 184 -14.40 -10.14 -2.20
C SER A 184 -13.69 -9.20 -3.18
N ASN A 185 -12.66 -9.70 -3.85
CA ASN A 185 -11.95 -8.98 -4.90
C ASN A 185 -12.84 -8.74 -6.12
N THR A 186 -13.86 -9.58 -6.34
CA THR A 186 -14.86 -9.41 -7.40
C THR A 186 -15.53 -8.05 -7.33
N ASN A 187 -15.81 -7.54 -6.13
CA ASN A 187 -16.40 -6.22 -5.94
C ASN A 187 -15.61 -5.13 -6.66
N PHE A 188 -14.28 -5.16 -6.57
CA PHE A 188 -13.42 -4.13 -7.13
C PHE A 188 -13.18 -4.30 -8.64
N LEU A 189 -13.36 -5.49 -9.19
CA LEU A 189 -13.46 -5.65 -10.64
C LEU A 189 -14.80 -5.09 -11.17
N VAL A 190 -15.90 -5.20 -10.40
CA VAL A 190 -17.16 -4.53 -10.75
C VAL A 190 -16.99 -3.01 -10.64
N VAL A 191 -16.32 -2.50 -9.61
CA VAL A 191 -15.97 -1.07 -9.47
C VAL A 191 -15.16 -0.58 -10.68
N GLN A 192 -14.18 -1.36 -11.15
CA GLN A 192 -13.45 -1.06 -12.39
C GLN A 192 -14.41 -0.87 -13.56
N LEU A 193 -15.30 -1.84 -13.80
CA LEU A 193 -16.27 -1.78 -14.89
C LEU A 193 -17.25 -0.60 -14.75
N LEU A 194 -17.64 -0.24 -13.53
CA LEU A 194 -18.45 0.95 -13.25
C LEU A 194 -17.70 2.24 -13.62
N ILE A 195 -16.44 2.40 -13.19
CA ILE A 195 -15.60 3.53 -13.55
C ILE A 195 -15.50 3.64 -15.08
N GLU A 196 -15.19 2.54 -15.75
CA GLU A 196 -15.04 2.50 -17.21
C GLU A 196 -16.36 2.84 -17.94
N LYS A 197 -17.49 2.29 -17.49
CA LYS A 197 -18.81 2.56 -18.06
C LYS A 197 -19.22 4.01 -17.91
N VAL A 198 -19.07 4.57 -16.70
CA VAL A 198 -19.50 5.92 -16.37
C VAL A 198 -18.61 6.98 -17.03
N THR A 199 -17.32 6.71 -17.19
CA THR A 199 -16.37 7.69 -17.73
C THR A 199 -16.10 7.54 -19.23
N GLY A 200 -16.33 6.36 -19.80
CA GLY A 200 -15.91 6.02 -21.16
C GLY A 200 -14.40 5.86 -21.31
N ARG A 201 -13.66 5.78 -20.21
CA ARG A 201 -12.20 5.67 -20.16
C ARG A 201 -11.81 4.45 -19.34
N SER A 202 -10.65 3.86 -19.63
CA SER A 202 -10.13 2.77 -18.79
C SER A 202 -9.90 3.26 -17.35
N TRP A 203 -10.07 2.38 -16.38
CA TRP A 203 -9.71 2.60 -14.98
C TRP A 203 -8.30 3.16 -14.84
N ARG A 204 -7.33 2.63 -15.61
CA ARG A 204 -5.95 3.12 -15.67
C ARG A 204 -5.87 4.62 -16.03
N ALA A 205 -6.58 5.03 -17.07
CA ALA A 205 -6.61 6.43 -17.50
C ALA A 205 -7.25 7.34 -16.43
N GLU A 206 -8.31 6.87 -15.75
CA GLU A 206 -8.96 7.64 -14.68
C GLU A 206 -8.09 7.74 -13.43
N ALA A 207 -7.42 6.66 -13.01
CA ALA A 207 -6.46 6.71 -11.91
C ALA A 207 -5.34 7.70 -12.20
N HIS A 208 -4.76 7.65 -13.41
CA HIS A 208 -3.71 8.58 -13.81
C HIS A 208 -4.21 10.03 -13.80
N ARG A 209 -5.32 10.31 -14.45
CA ARG A 209 -5.87 11.67 -14.61
C ARG A 209 -6.29 12.30 -13.27
N ARG A 210 -6.85 11.49 -12.35
CA ARG A 210 -7.48 11.97 -11.13
C ARG A 210 -6.56 11.95 -9.92
N ILE A 211 -5.57 11.05 -9.90
CA ILE A 211 -4.72 10.84 -8.73
C ILE A 211 -3.24 10.94 -9.10
N LEU A 212 -2.74 10.08 -9.99
CA LEU A 212 -1.30 9.96 -10.22
C LEU A 212 -0.68 11.24 -10.76
N GLY A 213 -1.29 11.81 -11.80
CA GLY A 213 -0.83 13.06 -12.43
C GLY A 213 -0.89 14.25 -11.48
N PRO A 214 -2.07 14.59 -10.89
CA PRO A 214 -2.20 15.73 -9.98
C PRO A 214 -1.26 15.68 -8.76
N LEU A 215 -1.03 14.48 -8.20
CA LEU A 215 -0.12 14.29 -7.06
C LEU A 215 1.34 14.06 -7.47
N ARG A 216 1.63 14.01 -8.78
CA ARG A 216 2.97 13.70 -9.32
C ARG A 216 3.54 12.41 -8.75
N LEU A 217 2.74 11.34 -8.74
CA LEU A 217 3.17 10.00 -8.30
C LEU A 217 3.92 9.33 -9.44
N THR A 218 5.15 9.76 -9.69
CA THR A 218 5.94 9.36 -10.86
C THR A 218 6.48 7.93 -10.80
N ASP A 219 6.50 7.35 -9.60
CA ASP A 219 6.93 5.97 -9.36
C ASP A 219 5.73 5.02 -9.14
N THR A 220 4.50 5.52 -9.38
CA THR A 220 3.26 4.74 -9.29
C THR A 220 2.68 4.50 -10.68
N GLU A 221 2.30 3.27 -10.96
CA GLU A 221 1.68 2.90 -12.23
C GLU A 221 0.53 1.91 -12.04
N VAL A 222 -0.41 1.95 -12.98
CA VAL A 222 -1.45 0.92 -13.19
C VAL A 222 -1.00 0.12 -14.41
N PRO A 223 -0.32 -1.02 -14.25
CA PRO A 223 0.46 -1.66 -15.29
C PRO A 223 -0.38 -2.35 -16.38
N GLY A 224 -1.66 -2.67 -16.11
CA GLY A 224 -2.50 -3.43 -17.04
C GLY A 224 -1.96 -4.83 -17.26
N ASP A 225 -1.45 -5.12 -18.46
CA ASP A 225 -0.88 -6.42 -18.80
C ASP A 225 0.66 -6.48 -18.70
N ASN A 226 1.32 -5.38 -18.37
CA ASN A 226 2.77 -5.40 -18.22
C ASN A 226 3.17 -6.22 -16.99
N PRO A 227 3.83 -7.39 -17.17
CA PRO A 227 4.15 -8.29 -16.07
C PRO A 227 5.35 -7.83 -15.23
N PHE A 228 6.11 -6.83 -15.67
CA PHE A 228 7.37 -6.45 -15.05
C PHE A 228 7.22 -5.24 -14.13
N ILE A 229 7.99 -5.23 -13.05
CA ILE A 229 8.24 -4.04 -12.23
C ILE A 229 9.46 -3.33 -12.83
N LEU A 230 9.26 -2.14 -13.37
CA LEU A 230 10.35 -1.37 -13.96
C LEU A 230 11.09 -0.55 -12.88
N GLY A 231 12.41 -0.43 -13.02
CA GLY A 231 13.25 0.32 -12.08
C GLY A 231 13.67 -0.49 -10.84
N PRO A 232 14.29 0.16 -9.84
CA PRO A 232 14.79 -0.49 -8.64
C PRO A 232 13.66 -1.14 -7.83
N HIS A 233 13.76 -2.44 -7.54
CA HIS A 233 12.78 -3.18 -6.74
C HIS A 233 13.42 -4.40 -6.05
N ALA A 234 12.79 -4.88 -4.98
CA ALA A 234 13.10 -6.17 -4.40
C ALA A 234 12.24 -7.25 -5.04
N ARG A 235 12.80 -8.44 -5.21
CA ARG A 235 12.13 -9.59 -5.82
C ARG A 235 11.24 -10.30 -4.80
N GLY A 236 10.06 -10.71 -5.23
CA GLY A 236 9.12 -11.52 -4.47
C GLY A 236 9.19 -12.98 -4.87
N TYR A 237 8.96 -13.89 -3.92
CA TYR A 237 9.08 -15.32 -4.14
C TYR A 237 7.84 -16.07 -3.65
N LEU A 238 7.56 -17.21 -4.28
CA LEU A 238 6.71 -18.27 -3.73
C LEU A 238 7.58 -19.48 -3.38
N VAL A 239 7.15 -20.25 -2.39
CA VAL A 239 7.84 -21.48 -2.01
C VAL A 239 7.25 -22.64 -2.79
N VAL A 240 8.09 -23.34 -3.55
CA VAL A 240 7.74 -24.55 -4.30
C VAL A 240 8.68 -25.67 -3.81
N GLU A 241 8.14 -26.72 -3.25
CA GLU A 241 8.94 -27.85 -2.70
C GLU A 241 10.09 -27.39 -1.80
N GLY A 242 9.80 -26.42 -0.92
CA GLY A 242 10.79 -25.86 0.01
C GLY A 242 11.80 -24.88 -0.61
N LYS A 243 11.71 -24.59 -1.92
CA LYS A 243 12.62 -23.69 -2.63
C LYS A 243 11.92 -22.39 -3.03
N PRO A 244 12.56 -21.21 -2.86
CA PRO A 244 12.01 -19.95 -3.32
C PRO A 244 12.08 -19.86 -4.85
N VAL A 245 10.93 -19.55 -5.47
CA VAL A 245 10.80 -19.28 -6.91
C VAL A 245 10.40 -17.84 -7.12
N ASP A 246 11.17 -17.09 -7.90
CA ASP A 246 10.91 -15.69 -8.22
C ASP A 246 9.60 -15.50 -8.99
N VAL A 247 8.68 -14.72 -8.42
CA VAL A 247 7.37 -14.38 -8.99
C VAL A 247 7.19 -12.89 -9.16
N SER A 248 8.26 -12.11 -9.14
CA SER A 248 8.21 -10.66 -9.33
C SER A 248 7.53 -10.30 -10.65
N ALA A 249 7.73 -11.11 -11.70
CA ALA A 249 7.03 -11.00 -12.96
C ALA A 249 5.76 -11.87 -12.94
N LEU A 250 4.61 -11.20 -13.04
CA LEU A 250 3.28 -11.82 -13.23
C LEU A 250 2.36 -10.84 -13.96
N ASN A 251 1.39 -11.32 -14.71
CA ASN A 251 0.43 -10.46 -15.39
C ASN A 251 -0.56 -9.88 -14.36
N PRO A 252 -0.54 -8.56 -14.10
CA PRO A 252 -1.36 -7.95 -13.07
C PRO A 252 -2.84 -7.79 -13.45
N SER A 253 -3.21 -8.03 -14.71
CA SER A 253 -4.60 -8.02 -15.16
C SER A 253 -5.48 -9.02 -14.38
N MET A 254 -4.88 -10.06 -13.80
CA MET A 254 -5.56 -10.96 -12.88
C MET A 254 -6.17 -10.25 -11.66
N ALA A 255 -5.61 -9.11 -11.27
CA ALA A 255 -6.01 -8.35 -10.09
C ALA A 255 -6.81 -7.07 -10.43
N GLY A 256 -6.54 -6.42 -11.56
CA GLY A 256 -7.22 -5.19 -11.99
C GLY A 256 -7.32 -4.15 -10.87
N ALA A 257 -8.43 -3.42 -10.81
CA ALA A 257 -8.66 -2.43 -9.74
C ALA A 257 -8.75 -3.02 -8.31
N ALA A 258 -8.71 -4.35 -8.17
CA ALA A 258 -8.62 -5.00 -6.88
C ALA A 258 -7.18 -5.10 -6.35
N GLY A 259 -6.12 -4.99 -7.22
CA GLY A 259 -4.78 -5.24 -6.71
C GLY A 259 -3.59 -5.01 -7.63
N GLU A 260 -3.74 -4.37 -8.81
CA GLU A 260 -2.68 -4.36 -9.83
C GLU A 260 -1.60 -3.29 -9.66
N ILE A 261 -1.83 -2.22 -8.89
CA ILE A 261 -0.91 -1.07 -8.81
C ILE A 261 0.49 -1.48 -8.35
N ILE A 262 1.49 -0.87 -8.98
CA ILE A 262 2.88 -0.83 -8.55
C ILE A 262 3.17 0.58 -8.05
N SER A 263 3.86 0.71 -6.89
CA SER A 263 4.18 2.00 -6.28
C SER A 263 5.45 1.93 -5.43
N THR A 264 5.77 3.02 -4.76
CA THR A 264 6.84 3.14 -3.76
C THR A 264 6.28 3.61 -2.43
N THR A 265 7.03 3.46 -1.33
CA THR A 265 6.61 3.99 -0.03
C THR A 265 6.45 5.52 -0.04
N ALA A 266 7.24 6.25 -0.84
CA ALA A 266 7.14 7.71 -0.94
C ALA A 266 5.87 8.15 -1.67
N ASP A 267 5.51 7.49 -2.76
CA ASP A 267 4.30 7.82 -3.51
C ASP A 267 3.04 7.41 -2.74
N LEU A 268 3.06 6.27 -2.04
CA LEU A 268 1.96 5.88 -1.17
C LEU A 268 1.76 6.87 -0.02
N ASP A 269 2.82 7.35 0.65
CA ASP A 269 2.74 8.40 1.70
C ASP A 269 2.13 9.68 1.13
N ARG A 270 2.57 10.11 -0.07
CA ARG A 270 2.03 11.30 -0.74
C ARG A 270 0.54 11.15 -1.09
N PHE A 271 0.14 9.99 -1.61
CA PHE A 271 -1.27 9.68 -1.88
C PHE A 271 -2.10 9.67 -0.60
N HIS A 272 -1.61 8.96 0.41
CA HIS A 272 -2.32 8.79 1.68
C HIS A 272 -2.50 10.13 2.41
N LEU A 273 -1.43 10.94 2.50
CA LEU A 273 -1.49 12.29 3.07
C LEU A 273 -2.47 13.18 2.31
N ALA A 274 -2.46 13.14 0.97
CA ALA A 274 -3.40 13.92 0.16
C ALA A 274 -4.86 13.50 0.40
N LEU A 275 -5.10 12.21 0.63
CA LEU A 275 -6.43 11.70 0.96
C LEU A 275 -6.87 12.17 2.35
N LEU A 276 -6.00 12.07 3.36
CA LEU A 276 -6.28 12.53 4.73
C LEU A 276 -6.54 14.03 4.82
N GLU A 277 -5.81 14.83 4.06
CA GLU A 277 -5.96 16.30 4.01
C GLU A 277 -7.17 16.77 3.18
N GLY A 278 -7.98 15.86 2.63
CA GLY A 278 -9.15 16.22 1.81
C GLY A 278 -8.80 16.84 0.45
N ARG A 279 -7.55 16.69 -0.01
CA ARG A 279 -7.13 17.24 -1.33
C ARG A 279 -7.67 16.44 -2.51
N LEU A 280 -8.14 15.23 -2.27
CA LEU A 280 -8.67 14.32 -3.31
C LEU A 280 -10.18 14.21 -3.29
N LEU A 281 -10.83 14.45 -2.17
CA LEU A 281 -12.27 14.26 -1.96
C LEU A 281 -12.87 15.53 -1.33
N ALA A 282 -14.09 15.87 -1.74
CA ALA A 282 -14.87 16.88 -1.05
C ALA A 282 -15.31 16.37 0.35
N PRO A 283 -15.64 17.25 1.32
CA PRO A 283 -15.94 16.85 2.70
C PRO A 283 -17.00 15.75 2.84
N ALA A 284 -18.04 15.77 2.02
CA ALA A 284 -19.09 14.76 2.04
C ALA A 284 -18.57 13.37 1.64
N GLN A 285 -17.76 13.28 0.58
CA GLN A 285 -17.15 12.04 0.11
C GLN A 285 -16.04 11.56 1.06
N GLN A 286 -15.31 12.50 1.68
CA GLN A 286 -14.31 12.18 2.70
C GLN A 286 -14.97 11.52 3.93
N ALA A 287 -16.13 12.00 4.37
CA ALA A 287 -16.88 11.41 5.47
C ALA A 287 -17.39 9.99 5.15
N GLU A 288 -17.75 9.73 3.89
CA GLU A 288 -18.19 8.40 3.45
C GLU A 288 -17.04 7.38 3.45
N LEU A 289 -15.80 7.80 3.17
CA LEU A 289 -14.63 6.92 3.09
C LEU A 289 -14.45 6.06 4.35
N THR A 290 -14.62 6.66 5.52
CA THR A 290 -14.43 6.01 6.84
C THR A 290 -15.75 5.57 7.49
N ARG A 291 -16.88 5.73 6.81
CA ARG A 291 -18.18 5.33 7.34
C ARG A 291 -18.28 3.81 7.40
N THR A 292 -18.33 3.27 8.61
CA THR A 292 -18.59 1.85 8.89
C THR A 292 -20.07 1.61 9.17
N THR A 293 -20.49 0.34 9.13
CA THR A 293 -21.85 -0.09 9.47
C THR A 293 -21.82 -1.20 10.50
N ALA A 294 -22.95 -1.53 11.09
CA ALA A 294 -23.05 -2.65 12.04
C ALA A 294 -22.61 -4.00 11.42
N VAL A 295 -22.85 -4.19 10.12
CA VAL A 295 -22.45 -5.42 9.41
C VAL A 295 -20.99 -5.38 8.90
N SER A 296 -20.39 -4.19 8.86
CA SER A 296 -18.97 -3.98 8.47
C SER A 296 -18.31 -2.98 9.43
N PRO A 297 -18.12 -3.34 10.71
CA PRO A 297 -17.65 -2.37 11.73
C PRO A 297 -16.18 -2.00 11.61
N GLY A 298 -15.37 -2.79 10.89
CA GLY A 298 -13.94 -2.57 10.68
C GLY A 298 -13.58 -2.11 9.27
N TYR A 299 -14.55 -1.90 8.37
CA TYR A 299 -14.29 -1.57 6.98
C TYR A 299 -15.23 -0.48 6.49
N GLY A 300 -14.64 0.64 6.04
CA GLY A 300 -15.35 1.73 5.37
C GLY A 300 -15.50 1.44 3.87
N LEU A 301 -15.20 2.41 3.02
CA LEU A 301 -15.25 2.23 1.57
C LEU A 301 -13.83 2.01 1.02
N GLY A 302 -13.45 0.75 0.73
CA GLY A 302 -12.10 0.42 0.26
C GLY A 302 -10.98 0.86 1.21
N TYR A 303 -11.30 0.97 2.50
CA TYR A 303 -10.44 1.57 3.53
C TYR A 303 -10.81 0.97 4.89
N PHE A 304 -9.92 0.25 5.52
CA PHE A 304 -10.24 -0.43 6.77
C PHE A 304 -9.66 0.26 8.00
N LYS A 305 -10.21 -0.08 9.14
CA LYS A 305 -9.85 0.39 10.46
C LYS A 305 -9.17 -0.72 11.24
N MET A 306 -8.06 -0.42 11.88
CA MET A 306 -7.44 -1.29 12.88
C MET A 306 -6.99 -0.48 14.10
N THR A 307 -6.76 -1.16 15.22
CA THR A 307 -6.20 -0.55 16.43
C THR A 307 -4.85 -1.20 16.72
N SER A 308 -3.81 -0.38 16.90
CA SER A 308 -2.48 -0.85 17.29
C SER A 308 -2.46 -1.37 18.73
N SER A 309 -1.40 -2.06 19.12
CA SER A 309 -1.23 -2.55 20.49
C SER A 309 -1.20 -1.45 21.56
N CYS A 310 -0.82 -0.22 21.19
CA CYS A 310 -0.85 0.96 22.05
C CYS A 310 -2.16 1.77 21.98
N GLY A 311 -3.22 1.24 21.38
CA GLY A 311 -4.55 1.85 21.35
C GLY A 311 -4.77 2.91 20.27
N ILE A 312 -3.79 3.18 19.39
CA ILE A 312 -3.94 4.13 18.28
C ILE A 312 -4.80 3.52 17.18
N THR A 313 -5.91 4.19 16.85
CA THR A 313 -6.73 3.81 15.70
C THR A 313 -6.05 4.23 14.40
N LEU A 314 -5.88 3.27 13.51
CA LEU A 314 -5.30 3.43 12.19
C LEU A 314 -6.33 3.15 11.10
N TRP A 315 -6.24 3.91 10.03
CA TRP A 315 -7.02 3.74 8.81
C TRP A 315 -6.10 3.55 7.61
N GLY A 316 -6.52 2.74 6.65
CA GLY A 316 -5.74 2.50 5.43
C GLY A 316 -6.08 1.19 4.75
N HIS A 317 -5.10 0.58 4.16
CA HIS A 317 -5.23 -0.75 3.58
C HIS A 317 -3.92 -1.53 3.63
N THR A 318 -4.02 -2.84 3.81
CA THR A 318 -2.91 -3.76 3.57
C THR A 318 -3.02 -4.35 2.16
N GLY A 319 -1.95 -4.88 1.64
CA GLY A 319 -1.93 -5.53 0.34
C GLY A 319 -1.26 -6.89 0.38
N GLY A 320 -1.80 -7.82 -0.40
CA GLY A 320 -1.21 -9.11 -0.67
C GLY A 320 -1.38 -9.44 -2.16
N ILE A 321 -0.30 -9.85 -2.78
CA ILE A 321 -0.25 -10.39 -4.13
C ILE A 321 0.95 -11.36 -4.17
N PRO A 322 0.99 -12.40 -5.01
CA PRO A 322 2.09 -13.36 -4.99
C PRO A 322 3.47 -12.69 -4.91
N GLY A 323 4.24 -13.06 -3.89
CA GLY A 323 5.58 -12.54 -3.63
C GLY A 323 5.66 -11.24 -2.82
N TYR A 324 4.55 -10.50 -2.60
CA TYR A 324 4.57 -9.18 -1.95
C TYR A 324 3.45 -9.04 -0.91
N LEU A 325 3.83 -8.50 0.24
CA LEU A 325 2.91 -7.96 1.24
C LEU A 325 3.20 -6.46 1.39
N SER A 326 2.18 -5.66 1.65
CA SER A 326 2.30 -4.21 1.78
C SER A 326 1.37 -3.64 2.82
N VAL A 327 1.72 -2.47 3.32
CA VAL A 327 0.92 -1.72 4.31
C VAL A 327 0.92 -0.25 3.90
N MET A 328 -0.22 0.39 4.03
CA MET A 328 -0.42 1.84 3.98
C MET A 328 -1.44 2.19 5.07
N LEU A 329 -0.99 2.71 6.20
CA LEU A 329 -1.81 2.99 7.38
C LEU A 329 -1.49 4.35 7.98
N SER A 330 -2.50 5.01 8.56
CA SER A 330 -2.35 6.29 9.23
C SER A 330 -3.35 6.47 10.38
N SER A 331 -2.96 7.21 11.42
CA SER A 331 -3.93 7.84 12.32
C SER A 331 -4.81 8.84 11.57
N ALA A 332 -6.02 9.09 12.08
CA ALA A 332 -6.99 9.96 11.40
C ALA A 332 -6.47 11.40 11.15
N ASN A 333 -5.60 11.89 12.01
CA ASN A 333 -4.97 13.22 11.89
C ASN A 333 -3.65 13.21 11.10
N GLY A 334 -3.21 12.05 10.60
CA GLY A 334 -1.96 11.92 9.85
C GLY A 334 -0.67 12.04 10.67
N SER A 335 -0.76 12.15 12.01
CA SER A 335 0.43 12.26 12.87
C SER A 335 1.27 10.98 12.90
N HIS A 336 0.64 9.81 12.71
CA HIS A 336 1.29 8.53 12.54
C HIS A 336 0.95 8.00 11.16
N ARG A 337 1.94 7.80 10.30
CA ARG A 337 1.78 7.16 8.98
C ARG A 337 2.87 6.15 8.76
N LEU A 338 2.52 5.07 8.12
CA LEU A 338 3.50 4.07 7.71
C LEU A 338 3.11 3.45 6.37
N GLU A 339 4.11 3.32 5.52
CA GLU A 339 4.06 2.61 4.26
C GLU A 339 5.19 1.59 4.23
N SER A 340 4.86 0.34 3.96
CA SER A 340 5.87 -0.72 3.88
C SER A 340 5.60 -1.72 2.77
N SER A 341 6.68 -2.34 2.34
CA SER A 341 6.64 -3.52 1.48
C SER A 341 7.56 -4.58 2.06
N LEU A 342 7.07 -5.79 2.07
CA LEU A 342 7.79 -6.98 2.45
C LEU A 342 7.72 -7.97 1.28
N THR A 343 8.87 -8.50 0.88
CA THR A 343 8.94 -9.58 -0.11
C THR A 343 9.09 -10.91 0.60
N THR A 344 8.30 -11.88 0.19
CA THR A 344 8.36 -13.23 0.76
C THR A 344 9.62 -13.95 0.26
N GLY A 345 10.26 -14.71 1.11
CA GLY A 345 11.45 -15.50 0.79
C GLY A 345 11.25 -16.98 1.07
N THR A 346 10.60 -17.28 2.21
CA THR A 346 10.15 -18.61 2.64
C THR A 346 8.74 -18.53 3.21
N ALA A 347 8.26 -19.58 3.88
CA ALA A 347 7.00 -19.49 4.63
C ALA A 347 7.12 -18.40 5.71
N LEU A 348 6.25 -17.40 5.64
CA LEU A 348 6.29 -16.21 6.49
C LEU A 348 5.27 -16.32 7.62
N ASP A 349 5.67 -15.97 8.85
CA ASP A 349 4.74 -15.79 9.96
C ASP A 349 3.78 -14.62 9.66
N GLN A 350 2.47 -14.89 9.70
CA GLN A 350 1.44 -13.87 9.44
C GLN A 350 1.46 -12.72 10.46
N GLN A 351 2.00 -12.93 11.65
CA GLN A 351 2.14 -11.89 12.68
C GLN A 351 3.24 -10.87 12.38
N VAL A 352 4.11 -11.14 11.41
CA VAL A 352 5.24 -10.24 11.07
C VAL A 352 4.76 -8.84 10.73
N LEU A 353 3.72 -8.72 9.90
CA LEU A 353 3.19 -7.40 9.53
C LEU A 353 2.64 -6.64 10.73
N THR A 354 1.91 -7.31 11.63
CA THR A 354 1.38 -6.69 12.85
C THR A 354 2.51 -6.15 13.73
N LYS A 355 3.58 -6.94 13.94
CA LYS A 355 4.74 -6.51 14.73
C LYS A 355 5.47 -5.32 14.10
N VAL A 356 5.60 -5.29 12.76
CA VAL A 356 6.18 -4.15 12.04
C VAL A 356 5.29 -2.91 12.19
N VAL A 357 3.97 -3.04 12.06
CA VAL A 357 3.02 -1.94 12.26
C VAL A 357 3.13 -1.40 13.68
N ASP A 358 3.07 -2.26 14.69
CA ASP A 358 3.13 -1.84 16.10
C ASP A 358 4.45 -1.15 16.43
N SER A 359 5.58 -1.65 15.96
CA SER A 359 6.87 -0.99 16.17
C SER A 359 6.96 0.39 15.52
N ALA A 360 6.33 0.57 14.38
CA ALA A 360 6.32 1.85 13.66
C ALA A 360 5.40 2.89 14.29
N VAL A 361 4.33 2.46 14.96
CA VAL A 361 3.28 3.33 15.50
C VAL A 361 3.46 3.57 17.00
N CYS A 362 3.82 2.52 17.76
CA CYS A 362 3.86 2.59 19.22
C CYS A 362 5.25 2.98 19.77
N GLY A 363 6.32 2.77 19.03
CA GLY A 363 7.69 3.21 19.39
C GLY A 363 8.47 2.17 20.10
#